data_e487a54a67178d76d38c11f3f9ff30d8
#
_entry.id   e487a54a67178d76d38c11f3f9ff30d8
#
_cell.length_a   1.000
_cell.length_b   1.000
_cell.length_c   1.000
_cell.angle_alpha   90.00
_cell.angle_beta   90.00
_cell.angle_gamma   90.00
#
_symmetry.space_group_name_H-M   'P 1'
#
loop_
_entity.id
_entity.type
_entity.pdbx_description
1 polymer ?
#
loop_
_entity_poly.entity_id
_entity_poly.type
_entity_poly.pdbx_seq_one_letter_code
_entity_poly.pdbx_strand_id
1 'polypeptide(L)'
;ISVIIHEVGHNFFPMIVNSDERQWTWMDEGLNTFVQYVAERDFAKLYPDALAEGDTDFPARRGPAHKIVPYMSADQDYLAPIMSKGLNTYQFGNNAYAKPATGLNMLRETIMGRELFDYAFKEYANRWKFKHPTPEDFFRTMEDASAMDLDWFWRGWFYTTDYTDIGIKEVKKMYVTDAPKNIVENIASRNGMKVEDLPPLVYMVEEGSEEFTEALKNKSTLENAPTLNEYLMDNFTAQERKNIKSPKYIYNVTFN
;
A
#
# COMPACT_ATOMS: atom_id res chain seq x y z
N ILE A 1 -16.70 4.50 -24.16
CA ILE A 1 -15.24 4.60 -24.41
C ILE A 1 -14.53 3.40 -23.79
N SER A 2 -14.71 3.10 -22.51
CA SER A 2 -14.02 2.02 -21.78
C SER A 2 -14.09 0.66 -22.51
N VAL A 3 -15.27 0.25 -22.93
CA VAL A 3 -15.43 -1.01 -23.68
C VAL A 3 -14.67 -0.98 -25.00
N ILE A 4 -14.69 0.15 -25.74
CA ILE A 4 -13.96 0.26 -27.02
C ILE A 4 -12.46 0.12 -26.78
N ILE A 5 -11.90 0.77 -25.77
CA ILE A 5 -10.48 0.66 -25.41
C ILE A 5 -10.14 -0.79 -25.04
N HIS A 6 -11.00 -1.43 -24.27
CA HIS A 6 -10.84 -2.83 -23.86
C HIS A 6 -10.81 -3.76 -25.08
N GLU A 7 -11.81 -3.71 -25.93
CA GLU A 7 -11.91 -4.59 -27.13
C GLU A 7 -10.78 -4.34 -28.14
N VAL A 8 -10.34 -3.09 -28.28
CA VAL A 8 -9.14 -2.78 -29.09
C VAL A 8 -7.88 -3.33 -28.45
N GLY A 9 -7.79 -3.30 -27.13
CA GLY A 9 -6.66 -3.86 -26.38
C GLY A 9 -6.44 -5.35 -26.60
N HIS A 10 -7.52 -6.11 -26.82
CA HIS A 10 -7.44 -7.54 -27.14
C HIS A 10 -6.64 -7.85 -28.42
N ASN A 11 -6.42 -6.89 -29.31
CA ASN A 11 -5.48 -7.10 -30.40
C ASN A 11 -4.04 -7.37 -29.93
N PHE A 12 -3.69 -6.90 -28.72
CA PHE A 12 -2.38 -7.16 -28.10
C PHE A 12 -2.43 -8.39 -27.19
N PHE A 13 -3.39 -8.43 -26.27
CA PHE A 13 -3.61 -9.48 -25.28
C PHE A 13 -5.07 -9.99 -25.40
N PRO A 14 -5.33 -11.23 -25.92
CA PRO A 14 -4.35 -12.28 -26.18
C PRO A 14 -3.98 -12.47 -27.67
N MET A 15 -4.28 -11.53 -28.59
CA MET A 15 -4.10 -11.84 -30.03
C MET A 15 -2.63 -11.83 -30.47
N ILE A 16 -1.87 -10.78 -30.19
CA ILE A 16 -0.44 -10.71 -30.58
C ILE A 16 0.43 -11.49 -29.59
N VAL A 17 0.18 -11.33 -28.27
CA VAL A 17 0.78 -12.15 -27.21
C VAL A 17 -0.27 -13.18 -26.82
N ASN A 18 -0.17 -14.37 -27.45
CA ASN A 18 -1.27 -15.32 -27.50
C ASN A 18 -1.21 -16.35 -26.35
N SER A 19 -1.57 -15.94 -25.16
CA SER A 19 -1.72 -16.84 -24.01
C SER A 19 -2.95 -17.74 -24.14
N ASP A 20 -2.96 -18.88 -23.41
CA ASP A 20 -4.12 -19.77 -23.35
C ASP A 20 -5.19 -19.19 -22.41
N GLU A 21 -6.13 -18.43 -22.96
CA GLU A 21 -7.21 -17.75 -22.25
C GLU A 21 -8.15 -18.69 -21.50
N ARG A 22 -8.25 -19.94 -21.94
CA ARG A 22 -9.10 -20.97 -21.31
C ARG A 22 -8.47 -21.54 -20.05
N GLN A 23 -7.17 -21.55 -19.98
CA GLN A 23 -6.44 -21.98 -18.79
C GLN A 23 -6.20 -20.79 -17.86
N TRP A 24 -5.79 -19.66 -18.40
CA TRP A 24 -5.39 -18.48 -17.63
C TRP A 24 -6.08 -17.22 -18.13
N THR A 25 -7.37 -17.12 -17.85
CA THR A 25 -8.22 -16.01 -18.32
C THR A 25 -7.68 -14.64 -17.91
N TRP A 26 -6.95 -14.54 -16.80
CA TRP A 26 -6.34 -13.32 -16.36
C TRP A 26 -5.23 -12.80 -17.30
N MET A 27 -4.58 -13.67 -18.07
CA MET A 27 -3.56 -13.26 -19.05
C MET A 27 -4.18 -12.61 -20.30
N ASP A 28 -5.42 -12.90 -20.55
CA ASP A 28 -6.27 -12.22 -21.50
C ASP A 28 -6.89 -10.98 -20.85
N GLU A 29 -7.87 -11.15 -20.04
CA GLU A 29 -8.72 -10.12 -19.49
C GLU A 29 -8.01 -9.22 -18.47
N GLY A 30 -7.16 -9.77 -17.65
CA GLY A 30 -6.46 -9.04 -16.59
C GLY A 30 -5.36 -8.14 -17.15
N LEU A 31 -4.52 -8.65 -18.07
CA LEU A 31 -3.51 -7.84 -18.75
C LEU A 31 -4.18 -6.73 -19.57
N ASN A 32 -5.23 -7.07 -20.28
CA ASN A 32 -5.97 -6.12 -21.10
C ASN A 32 -6.66 -5.05 -20.25
N THR A 33 -7.29 -5.43 -19.12
CA THR A 33 -7.88 -4.46 -18.19
C THR A 33 -6.83 -3.52 -17.59
N PHE A 34 -5.63 -4.01 -17.29
CA PHE A 34 -4.54 -3.14 -16.84
C PHE A 34 -4.14 -2.12 -17.92
N VAL A 35 -3.95 -2.56 -19.17
CA VAL A 35 -3.63 -1.67 -20.29
C VAL A 35 -4.76 -0.67 -20.54
N GLN A 36 -6.01 -1.11 -20.43
CA GLN A 36 -7.20 -0.24 -20.44
C GLN A 36 -7.09 0.88 -19.43
N TYR A 37 -6.73 0.58 -18.15
CA TYR A 37 -6.59 1.60 -17.11
C TYR A 37 -5.56 2.66 -17.49
N VAL A 38 -4.43 2.25 -18.03
CA VAL A 38 -3.38 3.18 -18.47
C VAL A 38 -3.88 4.05 -19.63
N ALA A 39 -4.51 3.43 -20.63
CA ALA A 39 -5.04 4.12 -21.81
C ALA A 39 -6.17 5.10 -21.45
N GLU A 40 -7.08 4.73 -20.56
CA GLU A 40 -8.16 5.61 -20.10
C GLU A 40 -7.63 6.82 -19.33
N ARG A 41 -6.60 6.64 -18.50
CA ARG A 41 -5.94 7.76 -17.79
C ARG A 41 -5.26 8.73 -18.76
N ASP A 42 -4.67 8.23 -19.84
CA ASP A 42 -4.08 9.10 -20.86
C ASP A 42 -5.15 9.77 -21.71
N PHE A 43 -6.24 9.07 -22.03
CA PHE A 43 -7.41 9.65 -22.68
C PHE A 43 -8.02 10.79 -21.82
N ALA A 44 -8.14 10.57 -20.52
CA ALA A 44 -8.66 11.57 -19.58
C ALA A 44 -7.84 12.86 -19.57
N LYS A 45 -6.51 12.75 -19.67
CA LYS A 45 -5.63 13.94 -19.75
C LYS A 45 -5.80 14.70 -21.07
N LEU A 46 -6.02 13.99 -22.16
CA LEU A 46 -6.16 14.57 -23.49
C LEU A 46 -7.56 15.17 -23.71
N TYR A 47 -8.58 14.57 -23.11
CA TYR A 47 -9.99 14.92 -23.32
C TYR A 47 -10.75 15.00 -21.97
N PRO A 48 -10.39 15.95 -21.10
CA PRO A 48 -10.98 16.02 -19.76
C PRO A 48 -12.49 16.23 -19.77
N ASP A 49 -13.01 16.95 -20.77
CA ASP A 49 -14.44 17.23 -20.92
C ASP A 49 -15.27 16.01 -21.40
N ALA A 50 -14.61 14.94 -21.83
CA ALA A 50 -15.29 13.73 -22.31
C ALA A 50 -15.57 12.71 -21.19
N LEU A 51 -15.15 12.99 -19.97
CA LEU A 51 -15.30 12.10 -18.80
C LEU A 51 -16.43 12.61 -17.90
N ALA A 52 -17.11 11.66 -17.24
CA ALA A 52 -18.01 12.00 -16.17
C ALA A 52 -17.23 12.48 -14.93
N GLU A 53 -17.84 13.38 -14.16
CA GLU A 53 -17.26 13.89 -12.91
C GLU A 53 -16.97 12.72 -11.95
N GLY A 54 -15.71 12.57 -11.51
CA GLY A 54 -15.25 11.50 -10.62
C GLY A 54 -14.61 10.29 -11.30
N ASP A 55 -14.60 10.19 -12.64
CA ASP A 55 -13.99 9.07 -13.38
C ASP A 55 -12.45 9.16 -13.54
N THR A 56 -11.83 10.18 -12.97
CA THR A 56 -10.45 10.56 -13.31
C THR A 56 -9.35 9.73 -12.64
N ASP A 57 -9.61 9.15 -11.47
CA ASP A 57 -8.57 8.45 -10.71
C ASP A 57 -8.41 6.97 -11.11
N PHE A 58 -9.54 6.33 -11.40
CA PHE A 58 -9.61 4.98 -11.93
C PHE A 58 -10.78 4.90 -12.89
N PRO A 59 -10.58 5.18 -14.17
CA PRO A 59 -11.67 5.33 -15.13
C PRO A 59 -12.43 4.05 -15.46
N ALA A 60 -11.85 2.88 -15.21
CA ALA A 60 -12.58 1.64 -15.40
C ALA A 60 -13.76 1.51 -14.40
N ARG A 61 -14.85 0.89 -14.84
CA ARG A 61 -16.06 0.63 -14.02
C ARG A 61 -15.76 0.00 -12.65
N ARG A 62 -14.62 -0.69 -12.54
CA ARG A 62 -14.16 -1.39 -11.34
C ARG A 62 -13.47 -0.47 -10.35
N GLY A 63 -13.12 0.73 -10.79
CA GLY A 63 -12.71 1.84 -9.93
C GLY A 63 -11.32 1.69 -9.30
N PRO A 64 -11.05 2.51 -8.29
CA PRO A 64 -9.75 2.54 -7.61
C PRO A 64 -9.44 1.22 -6.87
N ALA A 65 -8.14 0.99 -6.60
CA ALA A 65 -7.63 -0.26 -6.03
C ALA A 65 -8.37 -0.73 -4.76
N HIS A 66 -8.83 0.18 -3.92
CA HIS A 66 -9.59 -0.17 -2.71
C HIS A 66 -10.94 -0.87 -3.00
N LYS A 67 -11.49 -0.71 -4.20
CA LYS A 67 -12.74 -1.39 -4.58
C LYS A 67 -12.59 -2.90 -4.75
N ILE A 68 -11.36 -3.43 -4.84
CA ILE A 68 -11.13 -4.88 -4.85
C ILE A 68 -11.25 -5.50 -3.45
N VAL A 69 -11.14 -4.70 -2.39
CA VAL A 69 -11.14 -5.16 -0.99
C VAL A 69 -12.38 -5.98 -0.65
N PRO A 70 -13.64 -5.57 -0.97
CA PRO A 70 -14.81 -6.38 -0.66
C PRO A 70 -14.81 -7.76 -1.34
N TYR A 71 -14.17 -7.89 -2.51
CA TYR A 71 -13.96 -9.17 -3.15
C TYR A 71 -12.91 -9.99 -2.42
N MET A 72 -11.75 -9.41 -2.09
CA MET A 72 -10.65 -10.12 -1.44
C MET A 72 -10.99 -10.57 -0.02
N SER A 73 -11.80 -9.79 0.70
CA SER A 73 -12.25 -10.11 2.06
C SER A 73 -13.61 -10.84 2.12
N ALA A 74 -14.13 -11.29 0.98
CA ALA A 74 -15.35 -12.09 0.93
C ALA A 74 -15.13 -13.49 1.53
N ASP A 75 -16.20 -14.29 1.53
CA ASP A 75 -16.15 -15.66 2.04
C ASP A 75 -15.08 -16.48 1.31
N GLN A 76 -14.04 -16.85 2.03
CA GLN A 76 -12.84 -17.53 1.51
C GLN A 76 -13.17 -18.92 0.94
N ASP A 77 -14.26 -19.56 1.39
CA ASP A 77 -14.68 -20.88 0.89
C ASP A 77 -15.10 -20.85 -0.59
N TYR A 78 -15.47 -19.69 -1.10
CA TYR A 78 -15.90 -19.52 -2.50
C TYR A 78 -14.86 -18.84 -3.39
N LEU A 79 -13.85 -18.20 -2.80
CA LEU A 79 -12.81 -17.52 -3.58
C LEU A 79 -11.84 -18.51 -4.19
N ALA A 80 -11.39 -18.18 -5.39
CA ALA A 80 -10.35 -18.94 -6.08
C ALA A 80 -9.15 -18.03 -6.38
N PRO A 81 -7.92 -18.56 -6.34
CA PRO A 81 -6.75 -17.84 -6.84
C PRO A 81 -6.92 -17.37 -8.30
N ILE A 82 -6.24 -16.30 -8.68
CA ILE A 82 -6.21 -15.82 -10.07
C ILE A 82 -5.75 -16.93 -11.03
N MET A 83 -4.82 -17.78 -10.58
CA MET A 83 -4.26 -18.89 -11.34
C MET A 83 -5.23 -20.06 -11.56
N SER A 84 -6.45 -20.01 -11.00
CA SER A 84 -7.44 -21.07 -11.18
C SER A 84 -8.04 -21.06 -12.58
N LYS A 85 -8.41 -22.22 -13.08
CA LYS A 85 -9.09 -22.36 -14.38
C LYS A 85 -10.47 -21.71 -14.34
N GLY A 86 -10.73 -20.81 -15.28
CA GLY A 86 -11.70 -19.74 -15.14
C GLY A 86 -13.19 -20.04 -15.32
N LEU A 87 -13.63 -21.19 -15.84
CA LEU A 87 -15.00 -21.32 -16.32
C LEU A 87 -16.10 -21.30 -15.24
N ASN A 88 -15.77 -21.61 -13.99
CA ASN A 88 -16.73 -21.67 -12.87
C ASN A 88 -16.25 -20.86 -11.64
N THR A 89 -15.46 -19.84 -11.85
CA THR A 89 -14.91 -19.04 -10.77
C THR A 89 -15.97 -18.10 -10.21
N TYR A 90 -16.16 -18.15 -8.89
CA TYR A 90 -17.01 -17.20 -8.18
C TYR A 90 -16.51 -15.77 -8.40
N GLN A 91 -17.46 -14.86 -8.66
CA GLN A 91 -17.13 -13.47 -9.01
C GLN A 91 -16.07 -13.34 -10.13
N PHE A 92 -16.25 -14.07 -11.20
CA PHE A 92 -15.37 -14.16 -12.36
C PHE A 92 -14.79 -12.79 -12.81
N GLY A 93 -15.63 -11.77 -12.89
CA GLY A 93 -15.20 -10.42 -13.26
C GLY A 93 -14.16 -9.80 -12.31
N ASN A 94 -14.24 -10.13 -11.01
CA ASN A 94 -13.22 -9.67 -10.05
C ASN A 94 -11.95 -10.54 -10.13
N ASN A 95 -12.11 -11.84 -10.32
CA ASN A 95 -10.99 -12.79 -10.39
C ASN A 95 -10.13 -12.58 -11.63
N ALA A 96 -10.75 -12.56 -12.82
CA ALA A 96 -10.05 -12.54 -14.10
C ALA A 96 -9.64 -11.13 -14.56
N TYR A 97 -10.39 -10.09 -14.18
CA TYR A 97 -10.19 -8.70 -14.64
C TYR A 97 -9.62 -7.81 -13.53
N ALA A 98 -10.41 -7.59 -12.46
CA ALA A 98 -10.09 -6.52 -11.52
C ALA A 98 -8.90 -6.84 -10.61
N LYS A 99 -8.84 -8.03 -10.02
CA LYS A 99 -7.74 -8.40 -9.10
C LYS A 99 -6.37 -8.43 -9.80
N PRO A 100 -6.19 -9.08 -10.98
CA PRO A 100 -4.92 -9.02 -11.67
C PRO A 100 -4.55 -7.61 -12.13
N ALA A 101 -5.49 -6.84 -12.69
CA ALA A 101 -5.20 -5.46 -13.11
C ALA A 101 -4.82 -4.56 -11.91
N THR A 102 -5.46 -4.73 -10.75
CA THR A 102 -5.09 -4.04 -9.52
C THR A 102 -3.68 -4.40 -9.07
N GLY A 103 -3.32 -5.69 -9.11
CA GLY A 103 -1.97 -6.15 -8.78
C GLY A 103 -0.90 -5.55 -9.68
N LEU A 104 -1.14 -5.54 -10.98
CA LEU A 104 -0.21 -4.93 -11.94
C LEU A 104 -0.08 -3.42 -11.73
N ASN A 105 -1.18 -2.75 -11.38
CA ASN A 105 -1.14 -1.32 -11.05
C ASN A 105 -0.35 -1.06 -9.75
N MET A 106 -0.47 -1.92 -8.74
CA MET A 106 0.35 -1.84 -7.52
C MET A 106 1.83 -2.03 -7.81
N LEU A 107 2.19 -2.99 -8.66
CA LEU A 107 3.58 -3.15 -9.11
C LEU A 107 4.09 -1.88 -9.78
N ARG A 108 3.31 -1.32 -10.69
CA ARG A 108 3.67 -0.13 -11.46
C ARG A 108 3.79 1.14 -10.60
N GLU A 109 2.83 1.39 -9.71
CA GLU A 109 2.74 2.66 -8.99
C GLU A 109 3.53 2.66 -7.67
N THR A 110 3.75 1.47 -7.06
CA THR A 110 4.29 1.39 -5.70
C THR A 110 5.56 0.55 -5.58
N ILE A 111 5.58 -0.66 -6.16
CA ILE A 111 6.65 -1.64 -5.89
C ILE A 111 7.84 -1.41 -6.81
N MET A 112 7.62 -1.38 -8.12
CA MET A 112 8.68 -1.22 -9.13
C MET A 112 8.90 0.24 -9.53
N GLY A 113 7.84 1.05 -9.48
CA GLY A 113 7.81 2.36 -10.09
C GLY A 113 7.48 2.29 -11.60
N ARG A 114 6.94 3.40 -12.14
CA ARG A 114 6.39 3.43 -13.50
C ARG A 114 7.41 3.11 -14.58
N GLU A 115 8.58 3.71 -14.50
CA GLU A 115 9.60 3.57 -15.55
C GLU A 115 10.07 2.11 -15.67
N LEU A 116 10.40 1.49 -14.55
CA LEU A 116 10.90 0.12 -14.52
C LEU A 116 9.82 -0.90 -14.90
N PHE A 117 8.60 -0.72 -14.38
CA PHE A 117 7.48 -1.57 -14.73
C PHE A 117 7.15 -1.47 -16.23
N ASP A 118 7.04 -0.25 -16.77
CA ASP A 118 6.70 -0.02 -18.17
C ASP A 118 7.78 -0.59 -19.11
N TYR A 119 9.05 -0.52 -18.71
CA TYR A 119 10.15 -1.18 -19.42
C TYR A 119 9.97 -2.70 -19.42
N ALA A 120 9.80 -3.31 -18.26
CA ALA A 120 9.66 -4.77 -18.12
C ALA A 120 8.41 -5.30 -18.86
N PHE A 121 7.30 -4.57 -18.79
CA PHE A 121 6.07 -4.94 -19.48
C PHE A 121 6.19 -4.85 -21.01
N LYS A 122 6.92 -3.85 -21.53
CA LYS A 122 7.28 -3.77 -22.96
C LYS A 122 8.20 -4.91 -23.40
N GLU A 123 9.16 -5.29 -22.54
CA GLU A 123 10.01 -6.46 -22.80
C GLU A 123 9.19 -7.75 -22.85
N TYR A 124 8.21 -7.91 -21.97
CA TYR A 124 7.27 -9.03 -22.05
C TYR A 124 6.54 -9.04 -23.40
N ALA A 125 5.91 -7.96 -23.80
CA ALA A 125 5.19 -7.87 -25.06
C ALA A 125 6.13 -8.15 -26.27
N ASN A 126 7.35 -7.61 -26.26
CA ASN A 126 8.33 -7.82 -27.33
C ASN A 126 8.86 -9.26 -27.39
N ARG A 127 9.17 -9.85 -26.27
CA ARG A 127 9.72 -11.22 -26.16
C ARG A 127 8.70 -12.27 -26.58
N TRP A 128 7.42 -12.01 -26.28
CA TRP A 128 6.34 -12.99 -26.45
C TRP A 128 5.37 -12.69 -27.61
N LYS A 129 5.54 -11.61 -28.35
CA LYS A 129 4.74 -11.36 -29.56
C LYS A 129 4.82 -12.55 -30.53
N PHE A 130 3.66 -12.98 -31.03
CA PHE A 130 3.47 -14.13 -31.90
C PHE A 130 3.89 -15.47 -31.30
N LYS A 131 3.85 -15.58 -29.95
CA LYS A 131 4.13 -16.79 -29.19
C LYS A 131 3.02 -17.03 -28.16
N HIS A 132 3.12 -18.14 -27.43
CA HIS A 132 2.12 -18.60 -26.47
C HIS A 132 2.71 -18.65 -25.05
N PRO A 133 2.86 -17.53 -24.36
CA PRO A 133 3.43 -17.50 -23.01
C PRO A 133 2.48 -18.10 -21.98
N THR A 134 3.07 -18.71 -20.96
CA THR A 134 2.43 -19.11 -19.72
C THR A 134 2.52 -18.00 -18.67
N PRO A 135 1.79 -18.10 -17.54
CA PRO A 135 1.98 -17.18 -16.41
C PRO A 135 3.42 -17.10 -15.91
N GLU A 136 4.11 -18.22 -15.85
CA GLU A 136 5.51 -18.28 -15.42
C GLU A 136 6.44 -17.54 -16.39
N ASP A 137 6.13 -17.54 -17.68
CA ASP A 137 6.87 -16.76 -18.67
C ASP A 137 6.68 -15.26 -18.47
N PHE A 138 5.47 -14.84 -18.09
CA PHE A 138 5.20 -13.46 -17.72
C PHE A 138 5.98 -13.06 -16.45
N PHE A 139 5.86 -13.83 -15.38
CA PHE A 139 6.52 -13.54 -14.09
C PHE A 139 8.04 -13.45 -14.26
N ARG A 140 8.62 -14.48 -14.86
CA ARG A 140 10.06 -14.53 -15.15
C ARG A 140 10.53 -13.37 -16.03
N THR A 141 9.73 -12.98 -17.04
CA THR A 141 10.12 -11.87 -17.91
C THR A 141 10.12 -10.55 -17.15
N MET A 142 9.13 -10.33 -16.28
CA MET A 142 9.07 -9.14 -15.45
C MET A 142 10.26 -9.05 -14.51
N GLU A 143 10.66 -10.15 -13.89
CA GLU A 143 11.82 -10.24 -13.00
C GLU A 143 13.14 -10.08 -13.73
N ASP A 144 13.34 -10.80 -14.84
CA ASP A 144 14.54 -10.70 -15.68
C ASP A 144 14.79 -9.26 -16.13
N ALA A 145 13.73 -8.60 -16.62
CA ALA A 145 13.84 -7.24 -17.16
C ALA A 145 14.04 -6.17 -16.07
N SER A 146 13.49 -6.39 -14.88
CA SER A 146 13.59 -5.44 -13.78
C SER A 146 14.76 -5.70 -12.83
N ALA A 147 15.36 -6.89 -12.88
CA ALA A 147 16.32 -7.41 -11.92
C ALA A 147 15.77 -7.39 -10.46
N MET A 148 14.47 -7.50 -10.29
CA MET A 148 13.80 -7.56 -8.99
C MET A 148 13.30 -8.97 -8.71
N ASP A 149 13.44 -9.42 -7.46
CA ASP A 149 12.78 -10.61 -6.95
C ASP A 149 11.32 -10.26 -6.58
N LEU A 150 10.37 -10.76 -7.33
CA LEU A 150 8.94 -10.55 -7.15
C LEU A 150 8.19 -11.84 -6.78
N ASP A 151 8.89 -12.94 -6.51
CA ASP A 151 8.31 -14.23 -6.14
C ASP A 151 7.28 -14.13 -5.01
N TRP A 152 7.58 -13.32 -4.00
CA TRP A 152 6.69 -13.05 -2.87
C TRP A 152 5.37 -12.42 -3.31
N PHE A 153 5.42 -11.53 -4.30
CA PHE A 153 4.23 -10.84 -4.82
C PHE A 153 3.40 -11.78 -5.69
N TRP A 154 4.04 -12.49 -6.63
CA TRP A 154 3.34 -13.46 -7.48
C TRP A 154 2.64 -14.52 -6.64
N ARG A 155 3.35 -15.09 -5.68
CA ARG A 155 2.80 -16.11 -4.78
C ARG A 155 1.59 -15.60 -4.01
N GLY A 156 1.68 -14.46 -3.35
CA GLY A 156 0.61 -13.91 -2.53
C GLY A 156 -0.59 -13.43 -3.35
N TRP A 157 -0.33 -12.74 -4.47
CA TRP A 157 -1.40 -12.10 -5.22
C TRP A 157 -2.09 -13.04 -6.22
N PHE A 158 -1.35 -13.91 -6.91
CA PHE A 158 -1.86 -14.75 -7.98
C PHE A 158 -2.19 -16.17 -7.57
N TYR A 159 -1.43 -16.76 -6.65
CA TYR A 159 -1.56 -18.18 -6.28
C TYR A 159 -2.38 -18.42 -5.02
N THR A 160 -2.67 -17.39 -4.23
CA THR A 160 -3.49 -17.51 -3.02
C THR A 160 -4.69 -16.57 -3.04
N THR A 161 -5.59 -16.79 -2.09
CA THR A 161 -6.72 -15.89 -1.81
C THR A 161 -6.49 -15.05 -0.56
N ASP A 162 -5.32 -15.17 0.04
CA ASP A 162 -4.95 -14.43 1.25
C ASP A 162 -5.06 -12.92 1.05
N TYR A 163 -5.42 -12.22 2.10
CA TYR A 163 -5.46 -10.76 2.13
C TYR A 163 -4.89 -10.27 3.45
N THR A 164 -4.44 -9.03 3.44
CA THR A 164 -3.96 -8.39 4.65
C THR A 164 -5.12 -7.73 5.38
N ASP A 165 -5.34 -8.15 6.62
CA ASP A 165 -6.29 -7.53 7.54
C ASP A 165 -5.50 -6.77 8.61
N ILE A 166 -5.52 -5.43 8.51
CA ILE A 166 -4.90 -4.55 9.49
C ILE A 166 -6.00 -3.82 10.22
N GLY A 167 -6.25 -4.25 11.46
CA GLY A 167 -7.17 -3.58 12.37
C GLY A 167 -6.46 -2.72 13.39
N ILE A 168 -7.11 -1.68 13.89
CA ILE A 168 -6.66 -0.95 15.06
C ILE A 168 -7.08 -1.75 16.30
N LYS A 169 -6.09 -2.29 17.01
CA LYS A 169 -6.31 -3.02 18.24
C LYS A 169 -6.59 -2.08 19.42
N GLU A 170 -5.84 -1.00 19.50
CA GLU A 170 -5.89 -0.07 20.60
C GLU A 170 -5.43 1.32 20.17
N VAL A 171 -6.07 2.35 20.70
CA VAL A 171 -5.62 3.74 20.59
C VAL A 171 -5.50 4.30 21.99
N LYS A 172 -4.29 4.69 22.39
CA LYS A 172 -4.02 5.36 23.65
C LYS A 172 -3.66 6.81 23.40
N LYS A 173 -4.27 7.70 24.15
CA LYS A 173 -3.91 9.11 24.15
C LYS A 173 -2.87 9.33 25.24
N MET A 174 -1.69 9.75 24.82
CA MET A 174 -0.53 9.93 25.67
C MET A 174 -0.19 11.40 25.81
N TYR A 175 0.16 11.82 26.98
CA TYR A 175 0.70 13.14 27.26
C TYR A 175 2.19 13.03 27.54
N VAL A 176 2.96 13.93 26.94
CA VAL A 176 4.39 14.05 27.27
C VAL A 176 4.55 14.91 28.52
N THR A 177 5.38 14.47 29.42
CA THR A 177 5.69 15.15 30.67
C THR A 177 7.13 14.91 31.06
N ASP A 178 7.65 15.67 32.04
CA ASP A 178 8.94 15.41 32.59
C ASP A 178 8.98 14.06 33.31
N ALA A 179 10.04 13.31 33.09
CA ALA A 179 10.22 12.01 33.72
C ALA A 179 10.33 12.18 35.27
N PRO A 180 9.62 11.36 36.06
CA PRO A 180 9.79 11.35 37.50
C PRO A 180 11.26 11.14 37.91
N LYS A 181 11.70 11.82 38.94
CA LYS A 181 13.11 11.82 39.38
C LYS A 181 13.67 10.42 39.63
N ASN A 182 12.88 9.53 40.19
CA ASN A 182 13.26 8.14 40.43
C ASN A 182 13.47 7.36 39.12
N ILE A 183 12.73 7.68 38.07
CA ILE A 183 12.90 7.08 36.74
C ILE A 183 14.20 7.56 36.12
N VAL A 184 14.46 8.86 36.17
CA VAL A 184 15.72 9.47 35.65
C VAL A 184 16.93 8.87 36.36
N GLU A 185 16.91 8.79 37.70
CA GLU A 185 17.98 8.21 38.52
C GLU A 185 18.21 6.70 38.18
N ASN A 186 17.15 5.94 37.97
CA ASN A 186 17.24 4.54 37.58
C ASN A 186 17.86 4.36 36.19
N ILE A 187 17.48 5.19 35.22
CA ILE A 187 18.05 5.15 33.87
C ILE A 187 19.53 5.50 33.92
N ALA A 188 19.91 6.56 34.63
CA ALA A 188 21.30 6.97 34.81
C ALA A 188 22.15 5.83 35.42
N SER A 189 21.66 5.24 36.51
CA SER A 189 22.33 4.13 37.19
C SER A 189 22.51 2.90 36.28
N ARG A 190 21.49 2.51 35.52
CA ARG A 190 21.56 1.36 34.61
C ARG A 190 22.55 1.57 33.47
N ASN A 191 22.73 2.80 33.03
CA ASN A 191 23.67 3.14 31.95
C ASN A 191 25.06 3.55 32.48
N GLY A 192 25.26 3.53 33.78
CA GLY A 192 26.53 3.97 34.38
C GLY A 192 26.86 5.46 34.14
N MET A 193 25.83 6.27 33.97
CA MET A 193 25.90 7.70 33.67
C MET A 193 25.48 8.52 34.87
N LYS A 194 25.89 9.79 34.94
CA LYS A 194 25.28 10.74 35.83
C LYS A 194 23.97 11.25 35.24
N VAL A 195 23.06 11.70 36.08
CA VAL A 195 21.77 12.27 35.66
C VAL A 195 21.97 13.46 34.71
N GLU A 196 22.99 14.29 34.97
CA GLU A 196 23.31 15.46 34.17
C GLU A 196 23.88 15.15 32.76
N ASP A 197 24.35 13.92 32.56
CA ASP A 197 24.93 13.45 31.30
C ASP A 197 23.92 12.66 30.46
N LEU A 198 22.68 12.47 30.94
CA LEU A 198 21.64 11.77 30.20
C LEU A 198 21.13 12.62 29.01
N PRO A 199 20.87 11.98 27.87
CA PRO A 199 20.17 12.67 26.81
C PRO A 199 18.75 13.05 27.26
N PRO A 200 18.08 13.99 26.56
CA PRO A 200 16.72 14.36 26.85
C PRO A 200 15.79 13.13 26.90
N LEU A 201 15.09 12.95 28.02
CA LEU A 201 14.19 11.83 28.21
C LEU A 201 12.74 12.26 27.97
N VAL A 202 12.13 11.67 26.97
CA VAL A 202 10.69 11.83 26.73
C VAL A 202 9.95 10.82 27.59
N TYR A 203 9.15 11.31 28.54
CA TYR A 203 8.29 10.50 29.38
C TYR A 203 6.83 10.72 28.97
N MET A 204 6.12 9.63 28.72
CA MET A 204 4.73 9.68 28.28
C MET A 204 3.82 9.02 29.32
N VAL A 205 2.73 9.68 29.64
CA VAL A 205 1.70 9.16 30.53
C VAL A 205 0.39 9.00 29.78
N GLU A 206 -0.32 7.92 30.02
CA GLU A 206 -1.63 7.66 29.42
C GLU A 206 -2.71 8.54 30.06
N GLU A 207 -3.59 9.13 29.24
CA GLU A 207 -4.72 9.92 29.72
C GLU A 207 -5.59 9.09 30.68
N GLY A 208 -5.86 9.63 31.87
CA GLY A 208 -6.66 8.96 32.89
C GLY A 208 -5.88 8.03 33.82
N SER A 209 -4.57 7.84 33.64
CA SER A 209 -3.73 7.11 34.58
C SER A 209 -3.48 7.88 35.87
N GLU A 210 -2.99 7.19 36.90
CA GLU A 210 -2.61 7.85 38.18
C GLU A 210 -1.44 8.80 37.93
N GLU A 211 -0.47 8.39 37.13
CA GLU A 211 0.70 9.18 36.74
C GLU A 211 0.29 10.45 35.99
N PHE A 212 -0.73 10.38 35.12
CA PHE A 212 -1.28 11.54 34.45
C PHE A 212 -1.87 12.54 35.42
N THR A 213 -2.63 12.04 36.41
CA THR A 213 -3.23 12.88 37.44
C THR A 213 -2.16 13.57 38.30
N GLU A 214 -1.07 12.88 38.59
CA GLU A 214 0.08 13.43 39.33
C GLU A 214 0.84 14.47 38.51
N ALA A 215 1.09 14.18 37.21
CA ALA A 215 1.74 15.12 36.29
C ALA A 215 0.95 16.42 36.13
N LEU A 216 -0.39 16.34 36.05
CA LEU A 216 -1.26 17.53 36.05
C LEU A 216 -1.16 18.39 37.32
N LYS A 217 -1.06 17.75 38.48
CA LYS A 217 -0.89 18.46 39.76
C LYS A 217 0.43 19.25 39.81
N ASN A 218 1.47 18.68 39.24
CA ASN A 218 2.81 19.28 39.22
C ASN A 218 2.99 20.35 38.13
N LYS A 219 1.92 20.70 37.38
CA LYS A 219 1.95 21.65 36.24
C LYS A 219 3.02 21.32 35.19
N SER A 220 3.53 20.10 35.18
CA SER A 220 4.38 19.58 34.17
C SER A 220 3.52 19.24 32.95
N THR A 221 3.25 20.24 32.12
CA THR A 221 2.45 20.09 30.92
C THR A 221 3.32 20.23 29.69
N LEU A 222 2.93 19.58 28.62
CA LEU A 222 3.53 19.58 27.30
C LEU A 222 3.96 20.97 26.79
N GLU A 223 3.23 22.02 27.17
CA GLU A 223 3.50 23.38 26.70
C GLU A 223 4.82 23.95 27.20
N ASN A 224 5.35 23.37 28.31
CA ASN A 224 6.54 23.85 29.00
C ASN A 224 7.60 22.77 29.24
N ALA A 225 7.45 21.57 28.71
CA ALA A 225 8.43 20.50 28.90
C ALA A 225 9.70 20.78 28.07
N PRO A 226 10.84 21.12 28.68
CA PRO A 226 12.11 21.35 27.95
C PRO A 226 12.47 20.15 27.09
N THR A 227 12.29 18.95 27.62
CA THR A 227 12.59 17.67 26.97
C THR A 227 11.81 17.44 25.67
N LEU A 228 10.55 17.91 25.57
CA LEU A 228 9.80 17.81 24.33
C LEU A 228 10.39 18.71 23.25
N ASN A 229 10.76 19.94 23.61
CA ASN A 229 11.36 20.86 22.65
C ASN A 229 12.69 20.34 22.14
N GLU A 230 13.54 19.78 22.99
CA GLU A 230 14.79 19.12 22.61
C GLU A 230 14.52 17.91 21.70
N TYR A 231 13.59 17.03 22.06
CA TYR A 231 13.18 15.91 21.22
C TYR A 231 12.72 16.35 19.82
N LEU A 232 11.90 17.39 19.75
CA LEU A 232 11.42 17.94 18.47
C LEU A 232 12.55 18.58 17.67
N MET A 233 13.56 19.17 18.33
CA MET A 233 14.73 19.73 17.67
C MET A 233 15.62 18.65 17.09
N ASP A 234 15.79 17.53 17.79
CA ASP A 234 16.70 16.46 17.41
C ASP A 234 16.12 15.52 16.34
N ASN A 235 14.78 15.36 16.33
CA ASN A 235 14.13 14.36 15.50
C ASN A 235 13.33 14.90 14.31
N PHE A 236 13.10 16.23 14.23
CA PHE A 236 12.29 16.83 13.18
C PHE A 236 12.99 18.02 12.52
N THR A 237 12.83 18.12 11.22
CA THR A 237 13.33 19.28 10.45
C THR A 237 12.61 20.57 10.84
N ALA A 238 13.21 21.71 10.52
CA ALA A 238 12.59 23.02 10.77
C ALA A 238 11.21 23.19 10.09
N GLN A 239 11.01 22.55 8.93
CA GLN A 239 9.75 22.59 8.22
C GLN A 239 8.69 21.71 8.90
N GLU A 240 9.04 20.51 9.34
CA GLU A 240 8.14 19.63 10.07
C GLU A 240 7.72 20.27 11.40
N ARG A 241 8.66 20.86 12.14
CA ARG A 241 8.35 21.60 13.39
C ARG A 241 7.35 22.74 13.20
N LYS A 242 7.37 23.44 12.07
CA LYS A 242 6.37 24.48 11.76
C LYS A 242 4.97 23.92 11.58
N ASN A 243 4.86 22.67 11.14
CA ASN A 243 3.58 21.99 10.94
C ASN A 243 3.05 21.38 12.25
N ILE A 244 3.91 21.15 13.24
CA ILE A 244 3.53 20.66 14.55
C ILE A 244 3.08 21.86 15.39
N LYS A 245 1.78 22.13 15.39
CA LYS A 245 1.18 23.19 16.21
C LYS A 245 0.97 22.68 17.63
N SER A 246 1.90 22.95 18.53
CA SER A 246 1.80 22.70 20.00
C SER A 246 1.15 21.36 20.31
N PRO A 247 1.87 20.23 20.18
CA PRO A 247 1.29 18.93 20.47
C PRO A 247 0.94 18.83 21.95
N LYS A 248 -0.34 18.83 22.26
CA LYS A 248 -0.83 18.62 23.64
C LYS A 248 -0.80 17.15 24.03
N TYR A 249 -0.80 16.26 23.03
CA TYR A 249 -0.84 14.81 23.22
C TYR A 249 -0.36 14.09 21.96
N ILE A 250 0.02 12.83 22.16
CA ILE A 250 0.41 11.90 21.10
C ILE A 250 -0.56 10.71 21.16
N TYR A 251 -0.99 10.21 20.01
CA TYR A 251 -1.72 8.96 19.95
C TYR A 251 -0.75 7.81 19.74
N ASN A 252 -0.79 6.82 20.63
CA ASN A 252 -0.14 5.53 20.43
C ASN A 252 -1.18 4.58 19.84
N VAL A 253 -0.98 4.17 18.59
CA VAL A 253 -1.88 3.28 17.87
C VAL A 253 -1.23 1.91 17.73
N THR A 254 -1.87 0.90 18.29
CA THR A 254 -1.43 -0.50 18.14
C THR A 254 -2.32 -1.19 17.11
N PHE A 255 -1.71 -1.84 16.16
CA PHE A 255 -2.39 -2.65 15.14
C PHE A 255 -2.41 -4.14 15.55
N ASN A 256 -3.37 -4.88 15.00
CA ASN A 256 -3.42 -6.35 15.09
C ASN A 256 -2.33 -6.98 14.23
#